data_5a15c6d233766c081d93e4b887bd8fed
#
_entry.id   5a15c6d233766c081d93e4b887bd8fed
#
_cell.length_a   1.000
_cell.length_b   1.000
_cell.length_c   1.000
_cell.angle_alpha   90.00
_cell.angle_beta   90.00
_cell.angle_gamma   90.00
#
_symmetry.space_group_name_H-M   'P 1'
#
loop_
_entity.id
_entity.type
_entity.pdbx_description
1 polymer ?
#
loop_
_entity_poly.entity_id
_entity_poly.type
_entity_poly.pdbx_seq_one_letter_code
_entity_poly.pdbx_strand_id
1 'polypeptide(L)'
;EYHDLVCGTLTLRCRTGTDGTAPVSIMLIETASRDYETPKGIGVGSTARQVREAYGASGDLIYCLPTCGPDTDIAYDDFYVYCPSDPSADKIGFGCNLIFLMTGDLVSGIRMEDASYPYYHVNNSDSFPVRDDEIDFSQRQEPKKTVEQQVYDALNTLILQKGLTAEELYADRQTIFHNLSNLDWWAFGDLGTTEHPEDTINMLLSWLREQVPYSDHEVFCLQMGVQSNLDGWLADSYAHLLFTAFSENPVAFAKGLACDSVEETMYQVVRLTAYDADLYPAELERALDTLDTALADGSFTDQERDWAELLRLYLVTPINDRYQLPDSPEELE
;
A
#
# COMPACT_ATOMS: atom_id res chain seq x y z
N GLU A 1 -25.07 1.97 20.19
CA GLU A 1 -23.68 1.59 19.86
C GLU A 1 -23.48 1.67 18.35
N TYR A 2 -22.23 1.90 17.93
CA TYR A 2 -21.86 1.91 16.51
C TYR A 2 -20.94 0.73 16.24
N HIS A 3 -21.08 0.12 15.06
CA HIS A 3 -20.24 -0.97 14.59
C HIS A 3 -19.83 -0.73 13.15
N ASP A 4 -18.56 -0.96 12.86
CA ASP A 4 -18.03 -0.88 11.51
C ASP A 4 -18.10 -2.26 10.85
N LEU A 5 -18.61 -2.29 9.62
CA LEU A 5 -18.65 -3.45 8.74
C LEU A 5 -17.80 -3.14 7.51
N VAL A 6 -16.79 -3.96 7.25
CA VAL A 6 -15.97 -3.83 6.05
C VAL A 6 -16.51 -4.80 5.00
N CYS A 7 -16.94 -4.25 3.87
CA CYS A 7 -17.47 -4.99 2.73
C CYS A 7 -16.57 -4.74 1.51
N GLY A 8 -15.52 -5.54 1.35
CA GLY A 8 -14.50 -5.31 0.35
C GLY A 8 -13.76 -3.99 0.63
N THR A 9 -13.86 -3.04 -0.29
CA THR A 9 -13.25 -1.70 -0.19
C THR A 9 -14.20 -0.63 0.39
N LEU A 10 -15.38 -1.03 0.86
CA LEU A 10 -16.34 -0.15 1.54
C LEU A 10 -16.30 -0.37 3.04
N THR A 11 -16.22 0.71 3.80
CA THR A 11 -16.46 0.72 5.24
C THR A 11 -17.86 1.28 5.50
N LEU A 12 -18.66 0.54 6.23
CA LEU A 12 -20.02 0.93 6.63
C LEU A 12 -20.06 1.06 8.14
N ARG A 13 -20.41 2.23 8.66
CA ARG A 13 -20.70 2.41 10.09
C ARG A 13 -22.19 2.34 10.33
N CYS A 14 -22.60 1.37 11.12
CA CYS A 14 -23.99 1.10 11.43
C CYS A 14 -24.30 1.44 12.89
N ARG A 15 -25.45 2.05 13.13
CA ARG A 15 -26.00 2.19 14.48
C ARG A 15 -26.85 0.96 14.82
N THR A 16 -26.56 0.32 15.95
CA THR A 16 -27.37 -0.78 16.49
C THR A 16 -28.49 -0.25 17.38
N GLY A 17 -29.55 -1.04 17.47
CA GLY A 17 -30.61 -0.81 18.47
C GLY A 17 -30.09 -0.95 19.91
N THR A 18 -30.86 -0.51 20.85
CA THR A 18 -30.54 -0.55 22.29
C THR A 18 -30.42 -1.97 22.84
N ASP A 19 -30.88 -2.97 22.10
CA ASP A 19 -30.81 -4.40 22.42
C ASP A 19 -29.57 -5.12 21.73
N GLY A 20 -28.82 -4.39 20.95
CA GLY A 20 -27.59 -4.89 20.32
C GLY A 20 -27.75 -5.94 19.21
N THR A 21 -28.98 -6.21 18.75
CA THR A 21 -29.26 -7.41 17.95
C THR A 21 -29.28 -7.22 16.44
N ALA A 22 -29.42 -6.00 15.91
CA ALA A 22 -29.37 -5.76 14.47
C ALA A 22 -28.98 -4.30 14.16
N PRO A 23 -28.30 -4.03 13.03
CA PRO A 23 -28.07 -2.68 12.54
C PRO A 23 -29.44 -2.04 12.22
N VAL A 24 -29.71 -0.88 12.80
CA VAL A 24 -30.97 -0.14 12.62
C VAL A 24 -30.85 0.85 11.47
N SER A 25 -29.65 1.39 11.25
CA SER A 25 -29.41 2.35 10.18
C SER A 25 -27.91 2.39 9.83
N ILE A 26 -27.63 2.65 8.57
CA ILE A 26 -26.29 2.99 8.12
C ILE A 26 -26.11 4.49 8.37
N MET A 27 -25.10 4.83 9.13
CA MET A 27 -24.80 6.21 9.51
C MET A 27 -23.69 6.80 8.64
N LEU A 28 -22.86 5.93 8.05
CA LEU A 28 -21.73 6.33 7.25
C LEU A 28 -21.39 5.23 6.22
N ILE A 29 -21.00 5.66 5.04
CA ILE A 29 -20.38 4.83 3.99
C ILE A 29 -19.10 5.53 3.56
N GLU A 30 -17.98 4.81 3.55
CA GLU A 30 -16.68 5.35 3.20
C GLU A 30 -15.92 4.42 2.27
N THR A 31 -15.16 4.98 1.33
CA THR A 31 -14.27 4.21 0.44
C THR A 31 -13.06 5.03 -0.02
N ALA A 32 -11.94 4.36 -0.20
CA ALA A 32 -10.77 4.84 -0.92
C ALA A 32 -10.60 4.16 -2.29
N SER A 33 -11.55 3.30 -2.69
CA SER A 33 -11.48 2.60 -3.97
C SER A 33 -11.90 3.48 -5.14
N ARG A 34 -11.21 3.32 -6.27
CA ARG A 34 -11.55 3.94 -7.56
C ARG A 34 -12.77 3.31 -8.25
N ASP A 35 -13.30 2.20 -7.73
CA ASP A 35 -14.44 1.49 -8.32
C ASP A 35 -15.79 2.19 -8.10
N TYR A 36 -15.79 3.23 -7.25
CA TYR A 36 -17.00 3.93 -6.89
C TYR A 36 -16.95 5.41 -7.28
N GLU A 37 -18.03 5.85 -7.88
CA GLU A 37 -18.25 7.25 -8.25
C GLU A 37 -19.57 7.74 -7.70
N THR A 38 -19.62 9.03 -7.43
CA THR A 38 -20.87 9.71 -7.10
C THR A 38 -21.78 9.81 -8.33
N PRO A 39 -23.09 10.12 -8.15
CA PRO A 39 -24.00 10.33 -9.31
C PRO A 39 -23.57 11.41 -10.29
N LYS A 40 -22.65 12.31 -9.90
CA LYS A 40 -22.07 13.35 -10.77
C LYS A 40 -20.69 12.97 -11.32
N GLY A 41 -20.28 11.69 -11.21
CA GLY A 41 -19.05 11.18 -11.80
C GLY A 41 -17.76 11.58 -11.06
N ILE A 42 -17.85 11.88 -9.76
CA ILE A 42 -16.67 12.14 -8.93
C ILE A 42 -16.31 10.87 -8.18
N GLY A 43 -15.08 10.39 -8.43
CA GLY A 43 -14.48 9.22 -7.80
C GLY A 43 -13.14 9.53 -7.15
N VAL A 44 -12.53 8.53 -6.51
CA VAL A 44 -11.14 8.62 -6.03
C VAL A 44 -10.22 8.85 -7.22
N GLY A 45 -9.33 9.85 -7.10
CA GLY A 45 -8.49 10.34 -8.20
C GLY A 45 -9.07 11.51 -9.00
N SER A 46 -10.34 11.91 -8.77
CA SER A 46 -10.87 13.14 -9.33
C SER A 46 -10.15 14.36 -8.73
N THR A 47 -9.99 15.42 -9.54
CA THR A 47 -9.34 16.66 -9.08
C THR A 47 -10.29 17.55 -8.27
N ALA A 48 -9.75 18.39 -7.39
CA ALA A 48 -10.52 19.41 -6.66
C ALA A 48 -11.34 20.29 -7.63
N ARG A 49 -10.80 20.61 -8.82
CA ARG A 49 -11.53 21.33 -9.86
C ARG A 49 -12.78 20.57 -10.33
N GLN A 50 -12.66 19.26 -10.59
CA GLN A 50 -13.80 18.44 -10.99
C GLN A 50 -14.86 18.37 -9.86
N VAL A 51 -14.44 18.28 -8.60
CA VAL A 51 -15.37 18.33 -7.45
C VAL A 51 -16.13 19.67 -7.46
N ARG A 52 -15.44 20.80 -7.62
CA ARG A 52 -16.06 22.13 -7.66
C ARG A 52 -16.99 22.31 -8.86
N GLU A 53 -16.60 21.86 -10.04
CA GLU A 53 -17.44 21.91 -11.23
C GLU A 53 -18.73 21.09 -11.07
N ALA A 54 -18.63 19.92 -10.43
CA ALA A 54 -19.77 19.02 -10.23
C ALA A 54 -20.72 19.47 -9.11
N TYR A 55 -20.17 20.00 -7.99
CA TYR A 55 -20.93 20.24 -6.75
C TYR A 55 -20.95 21.71 -6.30
N GLY A 56 -20.11 22.57 -6.84
CA GLY A 56 -19.98 23.96 -6.39
C GLY A 56 -21.08 24.92 -6.90
N ALA A 57 -21.85 24.54 -7.92
CA ALA A 57 -22.81 25.46 -8.57
C ALA A 57 -23.96 25.92 -7.67
N SER A 58 -24.35 25.14 -6.66
CA SER A 58 -25.45 25.45 -5.73
C SER A 58 -25.01 26.29 -4.53
N GLY A 59 -23.71 26.48 -4.31
CA GLY A 59 -23.19 27.13 -3.11
C GLY A 59 -23.23 26.24 -1.86
N ASP A 60 -23.60 24.96 -2.01
CA ASP A 60 -23.69 23.98 -0.92
C ASP A 60 -22.37 23.22 -0.68
N LEU A 61 -21.35 23.44 -1.54
CA LEU A 61 -20.03 22.86 -1.39
C LEU A 61 -19.15 23.76 -0.53
N ILE A 62 -18.54 23.17 0.49
CA ILE A 62 -17.76 23.87 1.51
C ILE A 62 -16.39 23.22 1.59
N TYR A 63 -15.34 24.04 1.55
CA TYR A 63 -13.98 23.58 1.79
C TYR A 63 -13.65 23.65 3.28
N CYS A 64 -12.98 22.63 3.80
CA CYS A 64 -12.62 22.51 5.21
C CYS A 64 -11.16 22.08 5.39
N LEU A 65 -10.52 22.67 6.40
CA LEU A 65 -9.17 22.28 6.84
C LEU A 65 -9.24 21.06 7.78
N PRO A 66 -8.16 20.26 7.88
CA PRO A 66 -8.17 18.97 8.59
C PRO A 66 -8.32 19.09 10.11
N THR A 67 -8.17 20.28 10.69
CA THR A 67 -8.27 20.51 12.15
C THR A 67 -9.61 20.07 12.77
N CYS A 68 -10.63 19.88 11.95
CA CYS A 68 -12.00 19.48 12.36
C CYS A 68 -12.54 18.36 11.45
N GLY A 69 -11.65 17.65 10.80
CA GLY A 69 -12.02 16.66 9.78
C GLY A 69 -12.64 15.38 10.33
N PRO A 70 -13.21 14.57 9.43
CA PRO A 70 -13.81 13.29 9.78
C PRO A 70 -12.78 12.34 10.40
N ASP A 71 -13.23 11.59 11.40
CA ASP A 71 -12.49 10.46 11.94
C ASP A 71 -12.54 9.31 10.93
N THR A 72 -11.42 9.06 10.26
CA THR A 72 -11.27 8.08 9.18
C THR A 72 -9.84 7.56 9.13
N ASP A 73 -9.69 6.32 8.67
CA ASP A 73 -8.38 5.70 8.40
C ASP A 73 -7.81 6.14 7.02
N ILE A 74 -8.62 6.80 6.19
CA ILE A 74 -8.15 7.34 4.90
C ILE A 74 -7.30 8.59 5.14
N ALA A 75 -6.08 8.58 4.65
CA ALA A 75 -5.20 9.76 4.74
C ALA A 75 -5.74 10.90 3.88
N TYR A 76 -5.76 12.12 4.44
CA TYR A 76 -6.18 13.33 3.72
C TYR A 76 -5.49 14.58 4.30
N ASP A 77 -5.35 15.61 3.47
CA ASP A 77 -4.76 16.89 3.85
C ASP A 77 -5.83 17.95 4.14
N ASP A 78 -6.92 17.90 3.38
CA ASP A 78 -8.10 18.76 3.48
C ASP A 78 -9.33 18.02 2.92
N PHE A 79 -10.48 18.66 2.90
CA PHE A 79 -11.69 18.02 2.38
C PHE A 79 -12.76 19.02 1.96
N TYR A 80 -13.63 18.58 1.06
CA TYR A 80 -14.84 19.27 0.70
C TYR A 80 -16.05 18.57 1.29
N VAL A 81 -17.01 19.35 1.78
CA VAL A 81 -18.32 18.86 2.25
C VAL A 81 -19.40 19.42 1.35
N TYR A 82 -20.19 18.57 0.77
CA TYR A 82 -21.38 18.94 0.04
C TYR A 82 -22.62 18.61 0.90
N CYS A 83 -23.35 19.65 1.28
CA CYS A 83 -24.59 19.58 2.07
C CYS A 83 -25.74 20.12 1.23
N PRO A 84 -26.49 19.27 0.51
CA PRO A 84 -27.54 19.75 -0.38
C PRO A 84 -28.64 20.46 0.39
N SER A 85 -28.89 21.72 0.05
CA SER A 85 -29.99 22.54 0.63
C SER A 85 -31.35 22.22 0.01
N ASP A 86 -31.34 21.70 -1.25
CA ASP A 86 -32.53 21.26 -1.96
C ASP A 86 -32.50 19.77 -2.29
N PRO A 87 -33.29 18.93 -1.60
CA PRO A 87 -33.32 17.49 -1.80
C PRO A 87 -33.81 17.07 -3.20
N SER A 88 -34.42 17.99 -3.97
CA SER A 88 -34.93 17.72 -5.33
C SER A 88 -33.83 17.87 -6.38
N ALA A 89 -32.75 18.59 -6.07
CA ALA A 89 -31.67 18.90 -7.00
C ALA A 89 -30.71 17.74 -7.22
N ASP A 90 -30.59 16.82 -6.25
CA ASP A 90 -29.66 15.72 -6.28
C ASP A 90 -30.28 14.40 -5.82
N LYS A 91 -29.73 13.28 -6.34
CA LYS A 91 -30.09 11.93 -5.90
C LYS A 91 -29.52 11.56 -4.52
N ILE A 92 -28.76 12.47 -3.92
CA ILE A 92 -28.25 12.35 -2.56
C ILE A 92 -29.40 12.72 -1.63
N GLY A 93 -29.82 11.80 -0.80
CA GLY A 93 -31.00 11.96 0.05
C GLY A 93 -30.90 13.14 1.03
N PHE A 94 -32.04 13.77 1.30
CA PHE A 94 -32.15 14.82 2.32
C PHE A 94 -31.53 14.36 3.64
N GLY A 95 -30.66 15.18 4.22
CA GLY A 95 -30.01 14.90 5.48
C GLY A 95 -28.74 14.03 5.37
N CYS A 96 -28.14 13.86 4.19
CA CYS A 96 -26.84 13.26 4.03
C CYS A 96 -25.80 14.30 3.60
N ASN A 97 -24.62 14.22 4.18
CA ASN A 97 -23.44 14.94 3.76
C ASN A 97 -22.59 14.06 2.86
N LEU A 98 -22.10 14.60 1.76
CA LEU A 98 -21.11 13.95 0.91
C LEU A 98 -19.78 14.65 1.09
N ILE A 99 -18.75 13.89 1.47
CA ILE A 99 -17.43 14.41 1.82
C ILE A 99 -16.42 13.85 0.85
N PHE A 100 -15.61 14.73 0.29
CA PHE A 100 -14.47 14.39 -0.54
C PHE A 100 -13.21 14.65 0.26
N LEU A 101 -12.56 13.59 0.68
CA LEU A 101 -11.25 13.63 1.34
C LEU A 101 -10.19 13.90 0.28
N MET A 102 -9.35 14.89 0.49
CA MET A 102 -8.38 15.36 -0.50
C MET A 102 -6.96 15.07 -0.04
N THR A 103 -6.14 14.56 -0.95
CA THR A 103 -4.68 14.56 -0.79
C THR A 103 -4.09 15.39 -1.91
N GLY A 104 -3.52 16.53 -1.57
CA GLY A 104 -3.16 17.55 -2.55
C GLY A 104 -4.36 18.01 -3.35
N ASP A 105 -4.33 17.87 -4.68
CA ASP A 105 -5.43 18.27 -5.59
C ASP A 105 -6.35 17.11 -5.98
N LEU A 106 -6.16 15.91 -5.41
CA LEU A 106 -6.89 14.72 -5.79
C LEU A 106 -7.77 14.20 -4.64
N VAL A 107 -8.93 13.66 -5.01
CA VAL A 107 -9.79 12.91 -4.06
C VAL A 107 -9.08 11.63 -3.67
N SER A 108 -8.75 11.48 -2.40
CA SER A 108 -8.17 10.26 -1.80
C SER A 108 -9.24 9.34 -1.22
N GLY A 109 -10.42 9.87 -0.90
CA GLY A 109 -11.54 9.09 -0.40
C GLY A 109 -12.86 9.82 -0.55
N ILE A 110 -13.94 9.03 -0.56
CA ILE A 110 -15.31 9.54 -0.57
C ILE A 110 -16.02 8.97 0.63
N ARG A 111 -16.72 9.85 1.33
CA ARG A 111 -17.53 9.50 2.49
C ARG A 111 -18.92 10.11 2.37
N MET A 112 -19.93 9.32 2.63
CA MET A 112 -21.31 9.78 2.77
C MET A 112 -21.77 9.49 4.17
N GLU A 113 -22.32 10.48 4.86
CA GLU A 113 -22.78 10.31 6.23
C GLU A 113 -24.13 10.97 6.46
N ASP A 114 -24.88 10.44 7.41
CA ASP A 114 -26.12 11.03 7.89
C ASP A 114 -25.81 12.37 8.58
N ALA A 115 -26.51 13.44 8.20
CA ALA A 115 -26.30 14.79 8.74
C ALA A 115 -26.56 14.90 10.25
N SER A 116 -27.29 13.94 10.85
CA SER A 116 -27.48 13.83 12.30
C SER A 116 -26.33 13.08 12.99
N TYR A 117 -25.35 12.56 12.24
CA TYR A 117 -24.22 11.84 12.80
C TYR A 117 -23.31 12.80 13.57
N PRO A 118 -23.05 12.56 14.86
CA PRO A 118 -22.47 13.58 15.76
C PRO A 118 -21.00 13.88 15.55
N TYR A 119 -20.33 13.20 14.63
CA TYR A 119 -18.89 13.40 14.37
C TYR A 119 -18.55 14.68 13.62
N TYR A 120 -19.56 15.35 13.11
CA TYR A 120 -19.32 16.49 12.24
C TYR A 120 -19.71 17.77 12.92
N HIS A 121 -18.73 18.48 13.40
CA HIS A 121 -18.89 19.80 13.94
C HIS A 121 -18.82 20.89 12.85
N VAL A 122 -19.51 20.72 11.74
CA VAL A 122 -19.74 21.83 10.78
C VAL A 122 -20.38 23.02 11.50
N ASN A 123 -21.03 22.77 12.64
CA ASN A 123 -21.59 23.81 13.50
C ASN A 123 -20.65 24.30 14.61
N ASN A 124 -19.39 23.86 14.65
CA ASN A 124 -18.47 24.41 15.63
C ASN A 124 -18.03 25.79 15.15
N SER A 125 -18.37 26.83 15.90
CA SER A 125 -18.15 28.23 15.54
C SER A 125 -16.68 28.61 15.28
N ASP A 126 -15.75 27.72 15.62
CA ASP A 126 -14.32 27.92 15.47
C ASP A 126 -13.75 27.32 14.16
N SER A 127 -14.57 26.60 13.39
CA SER A 127 -14.21 26.01 12.12
C SER A 127 -15.23 26.39 11.05
N PHE A 128 -15.24 27.65 10.67
CA PHE A 128 -16.06 28.10 9.54
C PHE A 128 -15.49 27.50 8.26
N PRO A 129 -16.36 26.85 7.45
CA PRO A 129 -15.98 26.47 6.13
C PRO A 129 -15.54 27.71 5.32
N VAL A 130 -14.35 27.61 4.75
CA VAL A 130 -13.82 28.67 3.89
C VAL A 130 -14.49 28.50 2.52
N ARG A 131 -15.05 29.57 1.98
CA ARG A 131 -15.59 29.54 0.61
C ARG A 131 -14.47 29.42 -0.40
N ASP A 132 -14.74 28.75 -1.50
CA ASP A 132 -13.77 28.49 -2.58
C ASP A 132 -13.06 29.77 -3.10
N ASP A 133 -13.75 30.91 -3.10
CA ASP A 133 -13.25 32.21 -3.51
C ASP A 133 -12.28 32.86 -2.47
N GLU A 134 -12.22 32.32 -1.25
CA GLU A 134 -11.35 32.80 -0.19
C GLU A 134 -10.09 31.94 -0.03
N ILE A 135 -9.94 30.85 -0.81
CA ILE A 135 -8.81 29.93 -0.70
C ILE A 135 -7.61 30.47 -1.50
N ASP A 136 -6.53 30.77 -0.80
CA ASP A 136 -5.24 31.02 -1.42
C ASP A 136 -4.55 29.68 -1.76
N PHE A 137 -4.78 29.20 -2.97
CA PHE A 137 -4.18 27.97 -3.46
C PHE A 137 -2.64 28.03 -3.57
N SER A 138 -2.04 29.22 -3.52
CA SER A 138 -0.57 29.35 -3.51
C SER A 138 0.08 28.86 -2.23
N GLN A 139 -0.70 28.72 -1.14
CA GLN A 139 -0.24 28.21 0.16
C GLN A 139 -0.47 26.70 0.34
N ARG A 140 -1.09 26.03 -0.64
CA ARG A 140 -1.18 24.57 -0.60
C ARG A 140 0.22 23.97 -0.61
N GLN A 141 0.47 23.08 0.33
CA GLN A 141 1.62 22.19 0.24
C GLN A 141 1.46 21.34 -1.04
N GLU A 142 2.56 21.07 -1.71
CA GLU A 142 2.53 20.15 -2.85
C GLU A 142 1.85 18.83 -2.39
N PRO A 143 1.00 18.23 -3.25
CA PRO A 143 0.31 17.01 -2.91
C PRO A 143 1.34 15.97 -2.46
N LYS A 144 1.07 15.33 -1.32
CA LYS A 144 1.92 14.24 -0.85
C LYS A 144 1.90 13.15 -1.93
N LYS A 145 3.06 12.89 -2.52
CA LYS A 145 3.20 11.89 -3.57
C LYS A 145 2.71 10.53 -3.06
N THR A 146 1.96 9.80 -3.87
CA THR A 146 1.62 8.41 -3.55
C THR A 146 2.88 7.56 -3.44
N VAL A 147 2.78 6.35 -2.89
CA VAL A 147 3.90 5.40 -2.83
C VAL A 147 4.46 5.16 -4.22
N GLU A 148 3.59 4.89 -5.20
CA GLU A 148 3.95 4.65 -6.60
C GLU A 148 4.68 5.84 -7.20
N GLN A 149 4.18 7.06 -6.97
CA GLN A 149 4.81 8.28 -7.47
C GLN A 149 6.20 8.50 -6.83
N GLN A 150 6.35 8.22 -5.53
CA GLN A 150 7.65 8.32 -4.85
C GLN A 150 8.65 7.33 -5.43
N VAL A 151 8.24 6.07 -5.62
CA VAL A 151 9.08 5.02 -6.20
C VAL A 151 9.42 5.35 -7.66
N TYR A 152 8.45 5.81 -8.46
CA TYR A 152 8.64 6.16 -9.86
C TYR A 152 9.63 7.33 -10.03
N ASP A 153 9.48 8.39 -9.23
CA ASP A 153 10.36 9.56 -9.29
C ASP A 153 11.79 9.18 -8.85
N ALA A 154 11.93 8.41 -7.76
CA ALA A 154 13.23 7.93 -7.30
C ALA A 154 13.92 7.06 -8.36
N LEU A 155 13.18 6.13 -8.98
CA LEU A 155 13.71 5.28 -10.04
C LEU A 155 14.16 6.10 -11.25
N ASN A 156 13.35 7.05 -11.72
CA ASN A 156 13.71 7.93 -12.82
C ASN A 156 14.93 8.78 -12.49
N THR A 157 15.02 9.29 -11.28
CA THR A 157 16.21 10.03 -10.82
C THR A 157 17.45 9.18 -10.92
N LEU A 158 17.42 7.95 -10.41
CA LEU A 158 18.55 7.02 -10.42
C LEU A 158 18.97 6.57 -11.81
N ILE A 159 18.02 6.42 -12.75
CA ILE A 159 18.29 5.94 -14.11
C ILE A 159 18.71 7.10 -15.03
N LEU A 160 18.05 8.25 -14.94
CA LEU A 160 18.16 9.31 -15.95
C LEU A 160 19.08 10.45 -15.54
N GLN A 161 19.23 10.74 -14.25
CA GLN A 161 20.03 11.89 -13.80
C GLN A 161 21.52 11.55 -13.71
N LYS A 162 22.35 12.49 -14.17
CA LYS A 162 23.82 12.41 -14.07
C LYS A 162 24.31 13.40 -13.02
N GLY A 163 25.30 12.98 -12.24
CA GLY A 163 25.97 13.86 -11.29
C GLY A 163 25.28 13.99 -9.93
N LEU A 164 24.45 13.03 -9.57
CA LEU A 164 23.90 12.91 -8.24
C LEU A 164 25.00 12.70 -7.20
N THR A 165 24.83 13.28 -6.04
CA THR A 165 25.69 13.03 -4.86
C THR A 165 25.45 11.62 -4.32
N ALA A 166 26.40 11.09 -3.54
CA ALA A 166 26.23 9.78 -2.90
C ALA A 166 25.04 9.78 -1.91
N GLU A 167 24.74 10.92 -1.30
CA GLU A 167 23.61 11.08 -0.39
C GLU A 167 22.26 11.03 -1.13
N GLU A 168 22.15 11.71 -2.27
CA GLU A 168 20.96 11.67 -3.12
C GLU A 168 20.72 10.26 -3.68
N LEU A 169 21.77 9.61 -4.20
CA LEU A 169 21.69 8.23 -4.67
C LEU A 169 21.21 7.27 -3.56
N TYR A 170 21.74 7.43 -2.35
CA TYR A 170 21.34 6.62 -1.21
C TYR A 170 19.88 6.89 -0.81
N ALA A 171 19.46 8.15 -0.76
CA ALA A 171 18.10 8.53 -0.37
C ALA A 171 17.06 7.96 -1.35
N ASP A 172 17.28 8.11 -2.66
CA ASP A 172 16.39 7.58 -3.69
C ASP A 172 16.36 6.04 -3.69
N ARG A 173 17.52 5.39 -3.51
CA ARG A 173 17.61 3.94 -3.34
C ARG A 173 16.78 3.48 -2.13
N GLN A 174 16.93 4.10 -0.97
CA GLN A 174 16.15 3.79 0.23
C GLN A 174 14.66 4.05 0.04
N THR A 175 14.29 5.11 -0.68
CA THR A 175 12.88 5.37 -1.01
C THR A 175 12.24 4.21 -1.75
N ILE A 176 12.94 3.59 -2.72
CA ILE A 176 12.43 2.43 -3.44
C ILE A 176 12.27 1.24 -2.48
N PHE A 177 13.34 0.84 -1.79
CA PHE A 177 13.31 -0.36 -0.94
C PHE A 177 12.25 -0.27 0.16
N HIS A 178 12.15 0.84 0.88
CA HIS A 178 11.18 1.02 1.96
C HIS A 178 9.72 0.97 1.52
N ASN A 179 9.45 1.27 0.26
CA ASN A 179 8.08 1.31 -0.24
C ASN A 179 7.62 0.03 -0.94
N LEU A 180 8.50 -0.98 -1.12
CA LEU A 180 8.14 -2.21 -1.85
C LEU A 180 6.92 -2.94 -1.26
N SER A 181 6.79 -3.00 0.06
CA SER A 181 5.68 -3.68 0.73
C SER A 181 4.31 -3.03 0.51
N ASN A 182 4.30 -1.74 0.18
CA ASN A 182 3.09 -0.95 0.00
C ASN A 182 2.85 -0.57 -1.46
N LEU A 183 3.64 -1.09 -2.39
CA LEU A 183 3.59 -0.73 -3.80
C LEU A 183 2.42 -1.43 -4.49
N ASP A 184 1.51 -0.66 -5.08
CA ASP A 184 0.60 -1.18 -6.10
C ASP A 184 1.35 -1.22 -7.44
N TRP A 185 1.77 -2.40 -7.85
CA TRP A 185 2.60 -2.61 -9.04
C TRP A 185 1.94 -2.14 -10.33
N TRP A 186 0.62 -2.33 -10.45
CA TRP A 186 -0.10 -1.91 -11.66
C TRP A 186 -0.30 -0.40 -11.69
N ALA A 187 -0.66 0.21 -10.57
CA ALA A 187 -0.73 1.66 -10.45
C ALA A 187 0.65 2.32 -10.68
N PHE A 188 1.74 1.67 -10.24
CA PHE A 188 3.11 2.09 -10.55
C PHE A 188 3.42 1.97 -12.05
N GLY A 189 3.04 0.86 -12.68
CA GLY A 189 3.22 0.63 -14.11
C GLY A 189 2.56 1.74 -14.96
N ASP A 190 1.35 2.12 -14.60
CA ASP A 190 0.56 3.15 -15.28
C ASP A 190 1.19 4.56 -15.23
N LEU A 191 2.11 4.83 -14.29
CA LEU A 191 2.83 6.11 -14.23
C LEU A 191 3.82 6.29 -15.40
N GLY A 192 4.33 5.21 -15.95
CA GLY A 192 5.26 5.26 -17.09
C GLY A 192 4.53 5.38 -18.42
N THR A 193 3.79 4.37 -18.78
CA THR A 193 2.96 4.36 -19.99
C THR A 193 1.68 3.57 -19.74
N THR A 194 0.54 4.13 -20.11
CA THR A 194 -0.76 3.45 -19.96
C THR A 194 -0.99 2.34 -20.98
N GLU A 195 -0.19 2.28 -22.07
CA GLU A 195 -0.32 1.25 -23.09
C GLU A 195 0.41 -0.05 -22.71
N HIS A 196 1.52 0.06 -21.97
CA HIS A 196 2.39 -1.06 -21.58
C HIS A 196 2.90 -0.89 -20.15
N PRO A 197 2.04 -1.01 -19.12
CA PRO A 197 2.45 -0.85 -17.71
C PRO A 197 3.55 -1.85 -17.30
N GLU A 198 3.60 -3.03 -17.95
CA GLU A 198 4.60 -4.05 -17.71
C GLU A 198 6.05 -3.56 -17.98
N ASP A 199 6.23 -2.65 -18.92
CA ASP A 199 7.57 -2.12 -19.24
C ASP A 199 8.13 -1.31 -18.06
N THR A 200 7.30 -0.52 -17.41
CA THR A 200 7.67 0.26 -16.22
C THR A 200 7.95 -0.66 -15.03
N ILE A 201 7.13 -1.69 -14.83
CA ILE A 201 7.33 -2.70 -13.79
C ILE A 201 8.66 -3.44 -14.03
N ASN A 202 8.91 -3.89 -15.26
CA ASN A 202 10.15 -4.56 -15.62
C ASN A 202 11.39 -3.67 -15.44
N MET A 203 11.27 -2.37 -15.66
CA MET A 203 12.35 -1.42 -15.41
C MET A 203 12.72 -1.38 -13.92
N LEU A 204 11.74 -1.36 -13.02
CA LEU A 204 11.98 -1.41 -11.57
C LEU A 204 12.59 -2.75 -11.15
N LEU A 205 12.02 -3.87 -11.61
CA LEU A 205 12.54 -5.20 -11.30
C LEU A 205 13.97 -5.41 -11.79
N SER A 206 14.28 -4.92 -12.99
CA SER A 206 15.64 -4.97 -13.54
C SER A 206 16.61 -4.12 -12.73
N TRP A 207 16.19 -2.90 -12.38
CA TRP A 207 16.99 -2.02 -11.54
C TRP A 207 17.25 -2.67 -10.17
N LEU A 208 16.24 -3.24 -9.52
CA LEU A 208 16.40 -3.92 -8.22
C LEU A 208 17.44 -5.05 -8.31
N ARG A 209 17.41 -5.89 -9.36
CA ARG A 209 18.38 -6.99 -9.55
C ARG A 209 19.81 -6.51 -9.69
N GLU A 210 20.03 -5.33 -10.26
CA GLU A 210 21.35 -4.76 -10.46
C GLU A 210 21.93 -4.11 -9.19
N GLN A 211 21.14 -4.01 -8.11
CA GLN A 211 21.57 -3.34 -6.88
C GLN A 211 22.43 -4.19 -5.94
N VAL A 212 22.87 -5.35 -6.36
CA VAL A 212 23.77 -6.22 -5.58
C VAL A 212 25.14 -5.55 -5.36
N PRO A 213 25.78 -5.73 -4.19
CA PRO A 213 25.26 -6.43 -3.01
C PRO A 213 24.21 -5.62 -2.25
N TYR A 214 23.20 -6.33 -1.71
CA TYR A 214 22.21 -5.73 -0.84
C TYR A 214 22.73 -5.63 0.60
N SER A 215 22.36 -4.56 1.30
CA SER A 215 22.47 -4.52 2.77
C SER A 215 21.43 -5.45 3.43
N ASP A 216 21.65 -5.85 4.67
CA ASP A 216 20.71 -6.70 5.43
C ASP A 216 19.31 -6.08 5.48
N HIS A 217 19.24 -4.74 5.61
CA HIS A 217 17.97 -4.02 5.59
C HIS A 217 17.27 -4.08 4.22
N GLU A 218 18.01 -3.97 3.13
CA GLU A 218 17.45 -4.06 1.77
C GLU A 218 16.95 -5.48 1.47
N VAL A 219 17.66 -6.51 1.94
CA VAL A 219 17.20 -7.89 1.89
C VAL A 219 15.85 -8.03 2.58
N PHE A 220 15.71 -7.48 3.79
CA PHE A 220 14.43 -7.49 4.53
C PHE A 220 13.33 -6.71 3.78
N CYS A 221 13.63 -5.56 3.19
CA CYS A 221 12.67 -4.81 2.37
C CYS A 221 12.19 -5.61 1.16
N LEU A 222 13.08 -6.37 0.50
CA LEU A 222 12.70 -7.28 -0.59
C LEU A 222 11.77 -8.39 -0.10
N GLN A 223 12.04 -8.98 1.06
CA GLN A 223 11.16 -9.98 1.66
C GLN A 223 9.78 -9.39 1.98
N MET A 224 9.72 -8.21 2.60
CA MET A 224 8.47 -7.53 2.91
C MET A 224 7.68 -7.13 1.65
N GLY A 225 8.34 -6.93 0.52
CA GLY A 225 7.71 -6.65 -0.76
C GLY A 225 6.77 -7.76 -1.26
N VAL A 226 6.84 -8.96 -0.69
CA VAL A 226 5.88 -10.05 -0.97
C VAL A 226 4.46 -9.71 -0.49
N GLN A 227 4.30 -8.79 0.46
CA GLN A 227 2.99 -8.29 0.89
C GLN A 227 2.27 -7.47 -0.19
N SER A 228 3.01 -6.94 -1.15
CA SER A 228 2.43 -6.27 -2.31
C SER A 228 1.72 -7.30 -3.20
N ASN A 229 0.76 -6.84 -3.99
CA ASN A 229 -0.15 -7.70 -4.74
C ASN A 229 0.59 -8.36 -5.93
N LEU A 230 1.35 -9.44 -5.65
CA LEU A 230 2.12 -10.20 -6.64
C LEU A 230 1.25 -11.30 -7.24
N ASP A 231 0.97 -11.24 -8.54
CA ASP A 231 0.25 -12.28 -9.26
C ASP A 231 0.92 -12.64 -10.60
N GLY A 232 0.63 -13.84 -11.12
CA GLY A 232 1.07 -14.30 -12.42
C GLY A 232 2.57 -14.09 -12.67
N TRP A 233 2.93 -13.50 -13.82
CA TRP A 233 4.33 -13.27 -14.22
C TRP A 233 5.12 -12.37 -13.27
N LEU A 234 4.43 -11.48 -12.54
CA LEU A 234 5.04 -10.60 -11.56
C LEU A 234 5.57 -11.40 -10.38
N ALA A 235 4.78 -12.38 -9.88
CA ALA A 235 5.22 -13.30 -8.84
C ALA A 235 6.45 -14.10 -9.27
N ASP A 236 6.46 -14.62 -10.51
CA ASP A 236 7.62 -15.33 -11.06
C ASP A 236 8.86 -14.42 -11.12
N SER A 237 8.68 -13.18 -11.60
CA SER A 237 9.78 -12.21 -11.68
C SER A 237 10.30 -11.79 -10.31
N TYR A 238 9.42 -11.71 -9.32
CA TYR A 238 9.77 -11.38 -7.94
C TYR A 238 10.44 -12.56 -7.23
N ALA A 239 10.04 -13.79 -7.53
CA ALA A 239 10.71 -15.01 -7.07
C ALA A 239 12.19 -15.01 -7.47
N HIS A 240 12.48 -14.63 -8.73
CA HIS A 240 13.86 -14.46 -9.19
C HIS A 240 14.64 -13.39 -8.40
N LEU A 241 14.01 -12.27 -8.07
CA LEU A 241 14.63 -11.22 -7.25
C LEU A 241 14.95 -11.71 -5.83
N LEU A 242 14.02 -12.45 -5.20
CA LEU A 242 14.24 -13.05 -3.89
C LEU A 242 15.36 -14.10 -3.92
N PHE A 243 15.38 -14.96 -4.94
CA PHE A 243 16.46 -15.93 -5.11
C PHE A 243 17.83 -15.24 -5.33
N THR A 244 17.86 -14.15 -6.08
CA THR A 244 19.09 -13.34 -6.24
C THR A 244 19.55 -12.80 -4.88
N ALA A 245 18.64 -12.23 -4.08
CA ALA A 245 18.97 -11.72 -2.75
C ALA A 245 19.48 -12.84 -1.81
N PHE A 246 18.84 -13.99 -1.85
CA PHE A 246 19.31 -15.18 -1.12
C PHE A 246 20.70 -15.63 -1.57
N SER A 247 20.93 -15.78 -2.86
CA SER A 247 22.20 -16.28 -3.40
C SER A 247 23.39 -15.36 -3.10
N GLU A 248 23.15 -14.05 -2.99
CA GLU A 248 24.18 -13.05 -2.67
C GLU A 248 24.46 -12.94 -1.17
N ASN A 249 23.47 -13.09 -0.30
CA ASN A 249 23.64 -13.02 1.14
C ASN A 249 22.70 -13.99 1.88
N PRO A 250 22.99 -15.32 1.85
CA PRO A 250 22.12 -16.34 2.44
C PRO A 250 21.88 -16.17 3.94
N VAL A 251 22.88 -15.68 4.67
CA VAL A 251 22.79 -15.49 6.13
C VAL A 251 21.86 -14.33 6.48
N ALA A 252 22.03 -13.17 5.85
CA ALA A 252 21.13 -12.03 6.07
C ALA A 252 19.71 -12.35 5.61
N PHE A 253 19.56 -13.08 4.50
CA PHE A 253 18.27 -13.51 4.00
C PHE A 253 17.54 -14.41 5.02
N ALA A 254 18.22 -15.42 5.56
CA ALA A 254 17.65 -16.32 6.56
C ALA A 254 17.29 -15.58 7.87
N LYS A 255 18.13 -14.65 8.33
CA LYS A 255 17.85 -13.81 9.50
C LYS A 255 16.62 -12.92 9.33
N GLY A 256 16.43 -12.37 8.14
CA GLY A 256 15.27 -11.55 7.83
C GLY A 256 13.92 -12.29 7.90
N LEU A 257 13.93 -13.62 7.75
CA LEU A 257 12.72 -14.44 7.87
C LEU A 257 12.19 -14.53 9.31
N ALA A 258 13.06 -14.38 10.31
CA ALA A 258 12.71 -14.52 11.73
C ALA A 258 11.98 -13.26 12.26
N CYS A 259 10.87 -12.88 11.64
CA CYS A 259 10.07 -11.74 12.01
C CYS A 259 8.66 -12.16 12.40
N ASP A 260 8.39 -12.29 13.71
CA ASP A 260 7.13 -12.79 14.27
C ASP A 260 5.88 -12.02 13.81
N SER A 261 6.02 -10.74 13.53
CA SER A 261 4.86 -9.90 13.19
C SER A 261 4.30 -10.16 11.78
N VAL A 262 5.00 -10.93 10.94
CA VAL A 262 4.68 -11.15 9.52
C VAL A 262 4.98 -12.58 9.06
N GLU A 263 4.78 -13.55 9.91
CA GLU A 263 5.10 -14.97 9.69
C GLU A 263 4.53 -15.52 8.37
N GLU A 264 3.24 -15.28 8.09
CA GLU A 264 2.61 -15.71 6.84
C GLU A 264 3.31 -15.13 5.60
N THR A 265 3.78 -13.88 5.68
CA THR A 265 4.57 -13.26 4.61
C THR A 265 5.91 -13.96 4.44
N MET A 266 6.60 -14.26 5.55
CA MET A 266 7.91 -14.93 5.51
C MET A 266 7.81 -16.35 4.94
N TYR A 267 6.73 -17.05 5.23
CA TYR A 267 6.45 -18.32 4.59
C TYR A 267 6.29 -18.20 3.06
N GLN A 268 5.58 -17.17 2.57
CA GLN A 268 5.48 -16.92 1.14
C GLN A 268 6.85 -16.57 0.52
N VAL A 269 7.71 -15.84 1.25
CA VAL A 269 9.09 -15.58 0.84
C VAL A 269 9.86 -16.87 0.63
N VAL A 270 9.79 -17.82 1.58
CA VAL A 270 10.44 -19.14 1.47
C VAL A 270 9.97 -19.88 0.21
N ARG A 271 8.66 -19.93 -0.03
CA ARG A 271 8.08 -20.61 -1.20
C ARG A 271 8.53 -19.98 -2.52
N LEU A 272 8.44 -18.66 -2.63
CA LEU A 272 8.84 -17.94 -3.85
C LEU A 272 10.34 -18.10 -4.12
N THR A 273 11.18 -17.98 -3.08
CA THR A 273 12.63 -18.17 -3.23
C THR A 273 12.96 -19.57 -3.73
N ALA A 274 12.31 -20.59 -3.17
CA ALA A 274 12.54 -21.97 -3.59
C ALA A 274 12.00 -22.25 -5.01
N TYR A 275 10.91 -21.58 -5.44
CA TYR A 275 10.34 -21.77 -6.77
C TYR A 275 11.36 -21.50 -7.88
N ASP A 276 12.17 -20.44 -7.75
CA ASP A 276 13.14 -20.04 -8.76
C ASP A 276 14.50 -20.77 -8.63
N ALA A 277 14.79 -21.32 -7.46
CA ALA A 277 16.08 -21.92 -7.14
C ALA A 277 16.51 -23.08 -8.09
N ASP A 278 15.54 -23.86 -8.57
CA ASP A 278 15.80 -25.00 -9.47
C ASP A 278 16.37 -24.57 -10.85
N LEU A 279 16.21 -23.29 -11.20
CA LEU A 279 16.72 -22.73 -12.46
C LEU A 279 18.21 -22.39 -12.38
N TYR A 280 18.79 -22.25 -11.17
CA TYR A 280 20.14 -21.76 -10.92
C TYR A 280 20.93 -22.69 -9.99
N PRO A 281 21.21 -23.94 -10.40
CA PRO A 281 21.77 -24.95 -9.50
C PRO A 281 23.17 -24.61 -8.97
N ALA A 282 24.00 -23.91 -9.72
CA ALA A 282 25.35 -23.56 -9.29
C ALA A 282 25.34 -22.42 -8.23
N GLU A 283 24.45 -21.45 -8.39
CA GLU A 283 24.21 -20.38 -7.42
C GLU A 283 23.58 -20.95 -6.15
N LEU A 284 22.63 -21.86 -6.30
CA LEU A 284 21.96 -22.56 -5.19
C LEU A 284 22.96 -23.36 -4.36
N GLU A 285 23.83 -24.15 -4.99
CA GLU A 285 24.87 -24.93 -4.29
C GLU A 285 25.77 -24.05 -3.41
N ARG A 286 26.27 -22.93 -3.97
CA ARG A 286 27.11 -21.98 -3.23
C ARG A 286 26.39 -21.33 -2.05
N ALA A 287 25.14 -20.95 -2.28
CA ALA A 287 24.32 -20.31 -1.25
C ALA A 287 24.01 -21.28 -0.11
N LEU A 288 23.68 -22.54 -0.44
CA LEU A 288 23.45 -23.61 0.54
C LEU A 288 24.72 -23.93 1.35
N ASP A 289 25.90 -24.00 0.73
CA ASP A 289 27.15 -24.20 1.45
C ASP A 289 27.42 -23.10 2.49
N THR A 290 27.09 -21.85 2.13
CA THR A 290 27.19 -20.69 3.03
C THR A 290 26.19 -20.78 4.17
N LEU A 291 24.93 -21.12 3.87
CA LEU A 291 23.87 -21.27 4.85
C LEU A 291 24.17 -22.43 5.83
N ASP A 292 24.60 -23.58 5.31
CA ASP A 292 24.98 -24.76 6.10
C ASP A 292 26.16 -24.47 7.04
N THR A 293 27.13 -23.70 6.59
CA THR A 293 28.24 -23.24 7.42
C THR A 293 27.74 -22.37 8.58
N ALA A 294 26.86 -21.41 8.32
CA ALA A 294 26.29 -20.52 9.32
C ALA A 294 25.35 -21.24 10.31
N LEU A 295 24.63 -22.27 9.86
CA LEU A 295 23.84 -23.16 10.71
C LEU A 295 24.73 -23.95 11.69
N ALA A 296 25.90 -24.40 11.22
CA ALA A 296 26.84 -25.20 12.01
C ALA A 296 27.66 -24.38 13.01
N ASP A 297 28.00 -23.12 12.70
CA ASP A 297 28.86 -22.28 13.53
C ASP A 297 28.15 -21.46 14.60
N GLY A 298 26.80 -21.53 14.63
CA GLY A 298 25.99 -20.84 15.61
C GLY A 298 25.76 -19.36 15.31
N SER A 299 25.82 -18.96 14.03
CA SER A 299 25.58 -17.58 13.58
C SER A 299 24.11 -17.12 13.74
N PHE A 300 23.21 -18.03 14.06
CA PHE A 300 21.77 -17.79 14.21
C PHE A 300 21.32 -17.91 15.66
N THR A 301 20.33 -17.11 16.06
CA THR A 301 19.49 -17.37 17.24
C THR A 301 18.65 -18.64 17.00
N ASP A 302 17.98 -19.15 18.04
CA ASP A 302 17.15 -20.37 17.88
C ASP A 302 16.04 -20.13 16.83
N GLN A 303 15.34 -19.00 16.88
CA GLN A 303 14.29 -18.64 15.93
C GLN A 303 14.83 -18.43 14.50
N GLU A 304 15.95 -17.73 14.34
CA GLU A 304 16.60 -17.57 13.03
C GLU A 304 17.03 -18.92 12.46
N ARG A 305 17.46 -19.84 13.31
CA ARG A 305 17.84 -21.20 12.91
C ARG A 305 16.65 -21.98 12.37
N ASP A 306 15.51 -21.94 13.07
CA ASP A 306 14.31 -22.66 12.67
C ASP A 306 13.83 -22.19 11.27
N TRP A 307 13.85 -20.89 11.02
CA TRP A 307 13.56 -20.32 9.70
C TRP A 307 14.62 -20.68 8.64
N ALA A 308 15.89 -20.69 9.01
CA ALA A 308 16.98 -21.08 8.10
C ALA A 308 16.87 -22.56 7.70
N GLU A 309 16.50 -23.44 8.63
CA GLU A 309 16.25 -24.86 8.39
C GLU A 309 15.01 -25.07 7.50
N LEU A 310 13.92 -24.33 7.72
CA LEU A 310 12.74 -24.36 6.86
C LEU A 310 13.09 -23.93 5.42
N LEU A 311 13.77 -22.80 5.27
CA LEU A 311 14.22 -22.31 3.96
C LEU A 311 15.09 -23.36 3.25
N ARG A 312 16.07 -23.90 3.96
CA ARG A 312 16.96 -24.95 3.45
C ARG A 312 16.17 -26.17 2.98
N LEU A 313 15.20 -26.61 3.78
CA LEU A 313 14.35 -27.76 3.45
C LEU A 313 13.60 -27.52 2.13
N TYR A 314 13.02 -26.34 1.94
CA TYR A 314 12.33 -25.97 0.71
C TYR A 314 13.27 -25.93 -0.50
N LEU A 315 14.49 -25.41 -0.32
CA LEU A 315 15.48 -25.28 -1.39
C LEU A 315 16.02 -26.62 -1.87
N VAL A 316 16.19 -27.61 -0.98
CA VAL A 316 16.73 -28.94 -1.34
C VAL A 316 15.65 -29.95 -1.76
N THR A 317 14.38 -29.66 -1.49
CA THR A 317 13.28 -30.54 -1.85
C THR A 317 12.87 -30.31 -3.30
N PRO A 318 12.72 -31.37 -4.13
CA PRO A 318 12.24 -31.24 -5.48
C PRO A 318 10.88 -30.53 -5.56
N ILE A 319 10.68 -29.68 -6.56
CA ILE A 319 9.49 -28.84 -6.70
C ILE A 319 8.16 -29.61 -6.57
N ASN A 320 8.11 -30.84 -7.10
CA ASN A 320 6.90 -31.67 -7.06
C ASN A 320 6.55 -32.23 -5.66
N ASP A 321 7.48 -32.15 -4.72
CA ASP A 321 7.31 -32.68 -3.36
C ASP A 321 7.14 -31.55 -2.32
N ARG A 322 7.38 -30.30 -2.71
CA ARG A 322 7.32 -29.12 -1.80
C ARG A 322 5.94 -28.87 -1.19
N TYR A 323 4.86 -29.31 -1.86
CA TYR A 323 3.50 -29.18 -1.33
C TYR A 323 3.23 -30.02 -0.07
N GLN A 324 4.15 -30.92 0.29
CA GLN A 324 4.06 -31.76 1.50
C GLN A 324 4.90 -31.19 2.66
N LEU A 325 5.63 -30.11 2.41
CA LEU A 325 6.48 -29.50 3.44
C LEU A 325 5.64 -28.67 4.42
N PRO A 326 6.13 -28.50 5.64
CA PRO A 326 5.45 -27.70 6.66
C PRO A 326 5.34 -26.22 6.23
N ASP A 327 4.29 -25.58 6.69
CA ASP A 327 3.97 -24.19 6.38
C ASP A 327 4.62 -23.20 7.38
N SER A 328 5.17 -23.71 8.49
CA SER A 328 5.87 -22.91 9.50
C SER A 328 7.05 -23.68 10.11
N PRO A 329 8.02 -22.98 10.71
CA PRO A 329 9.11 -23.63 11.44
C PRO A 329 8.63 -24.51 12.60
N GLU A 330 7.52 -24.16 13.25
CA GLU A 330 6.95 -24.91 14.38
C GLU A 330 6.52 -26.34 14.00
N GLU A 331 6.25 -26.58 12.74
CA GLU A 331 5.85 -27.89 12.20
C GLU A 331 7.05 -28.78 11.82
N LEU A 332 8.28 -28.29 11.98
CA LEU A 332 9.51 -29.07 11.71
C LEU A 332 9.83 -30.13 12.80
N GLU A 333 9.16 -30.06 13.97
CA GLU A 333 9.27 -31.07 15.03
C GLU A 333 8.43 -32.33 14.71
#